data_f36f13c756b5457179570b95521a3fc1
#
_entry.id   f36f13c756b5457179570b95521a3fc1
#
_cell.length_a   1.000
_cell.length_b   1.000
_cell.length_c   1.000
_cell.angle_alpha   90.00
_cell.angle_beta   90.00
_cell.angle_gamma   90.00
#
_symmetry.space_group_name_H-M   'P 1'
#
loop_
_entity.id
_entity.type
_entity.pdbx_description
1 polymer ?
#
loop_
_entity_poly.entity_id
_entity_poly.type
_entity_poly.pdbx_seq_one_letter_code
_entity_poly.pdbx_strand_id
1 'polypeptide(L)'
;MTAAAIPLADGIRPAWRRLDEAERTREYSPSSKAPDFRAILSHYRARSRAAMLHLSPPTLLRYGAEAAQRIVLFEPTDGAADVLVVYFHGGYWQELSLDDSLFPAVDFIDRRVAYAAVGYTLAPHATLRQIVDQAANSVSALRRFTDAPRMPAPRIVIAGSSAGAHLAAMLLTLDWGARASGTPPFDGAILLSGIYDLRPLVGTYINEALQLDERDAFDLSPQYRPLRTQVPVTVCWGEHETDEFRRQSRNLVGRLARGGLLCSSGEIPGRNHFDLVFDLGAAGTSLDRRIAPLLGHDRR
;
A
#
# COMPACT_ATOMS: atom_id res chain seq x y z
N MET A 1 -5.68 27.47 16.06
CA MET A 1 -6.95 27.39 15.34
C MET A 1 -7.31 25.91 15.26
N THR A 2 -8.27 25.49 16.07
CA THR A 2 -8.79 24.11 16.16
C THR A 2 -9.51 23.78 14.85
N ALA A 3 -9.00 22.81 14.11
CA ALA A 3 -9.69 22.27 12.95
C ALA A 3 -11.00 21.63 13.43
N ALA A 4 -12.11 22.20 13.00
CA ALA A 4 -13.43 21.67 13.29
C ALA A 4 -13.51 20.23 12.74
N ALA A 5 -13.91 19.29 13.60
CA ALA A 5 -14.27 17.95 13.20
C ALA A 5 -15.37 18.04 12.13
N ILE A 6 -15.13 17.43 10.96
CA ILE A 6 -16.15 17.32 9.93
C ILE A 6 -17.27 16.46 10.51
N PRO A 7 -18.49 17.00 10.68
CA PRO A 7 -19.59 16.20 11.20
C PRO A 7 -19.85 15.08 10.19
N LEU A 8 -19.91 13.84 10.68
CA LEU A 8 -20.46 12.72 9.93
C LEU A 8 -21.88 13.11 9.53
N ALA A 9 -22.14 13.27 8.23
CA ALA A 9 -23.48 13.50 7.74
C ALA A 9 -24.38 12.36 8.25
N ASP A 10 -25.47 12.79 8.88
CA ASP A 10 -26.65 12.02 9.23
C ASP A 10 -26.46 10.70 9.99
N GLY A 11 -26.73 10.71 11.28
CA GLY A 11 -27.29 9.71 12.21
C GLY A 11 -27.13 8.20 11.96
N ILE A 12 -26.55 7.76 10.86
CA ILE A 12 -26.33 6.37 10.52
C ILE A 12 -25.01 5.95 11.17
N ARG A 13 -25.11 5.12 12.21
CA ARG A 13 -23.93 4.50 12.83
C ARG A 13 -23.13 3.75 11.75
N PRO A 14 -21.80 3.93 11.69
CA PRO A 14 -20.95 3.17 10.76
C PRO A 14 -21.26 1.67 10.86
N ALA A 15 -21.26 0.95 9.72
CA ALA A 15 -21.66 -0.46 9.66
C ALA A 15 -20.92 -1.33 10.68
N TRP A 16 -19.60 -1.10 10.87
CA TRP A 16 -18.78 -1.84 11.83
C TRP A 16 -19.21 -1.68 13.30
N ARG A 17 -19.92 -0.59 13.67
CA ARG A 17 -20.46 -0.39 15.03
C ARG A 17 -21.65 -1.28 15.36
N ARG A 18 -22.18 -2.02 14.37
CA ARG A 18 -23.23 -3.02 14.56
C ARG A 18 -22.66 -4.39 14.86
N LEU A 19 -21.35 -4.59 14.56
CA LEU A 19 -20.63 -5.83 14.84
C LEU A 19 -20.26 -5.88 16.32
N ASP A 20 -20.46 -7.02 16.93
CA ASP A 20 -19.88 -7.31 18.25
C ASP A 20 -18.35 -7.48 18.13
N GLU A 21 -17.66 -7.70 19.25
CA GLU A 21 -16.20 -7.83 19.28
C GLU A 21 -15.71 -9.06 18.49
N ALA A 22 -16.40 -10.20 18.62
CA ALA A 22 -16.03 -11.43 17.93
C ALA A 22 -16.25 -11.30 16.42
N GLU A 23 -17.36 -10.68 16.01
CA GLU A 23 -17.64 -10.37 14.61
C GLU A 23 -16.61 -9.40 14.04
N ARG A 24 -16.26 -8.32 14.76
CA ARG A 24 -15.19 -7.40 14.35
C ARG A 24 -13.87 -8.12 14.18
N THR A 25 -13.47 -8.90 15.17
CA THR A 25 -12.23 -9.68 15.12
C THR A 25 -12.19 -10.57 13.88
N ARG A 26 -13.27 -11.27 13.56
CA ARG A 26 -13.39 -12.13 12.39
C ARG A 26 -13.32 -11.32 11.08
N GLU A 27 -14.06 -10.21 10.99
CA GLU A 27 -14.15 -9.37 9.78
C GLU A 27 -12.83 -8.64 9.49
N TYR A 28 -12.05 -8.32 10.53
CA TYR A 28 -10.72 -7.73 10.39
C TYR A 28 -9.58 -8.76 10.44
N SER A 29 -9.90 -10.07 10.42
CA SER A 29 -8.94 -11.16 10.24
C SER A 29 -9.08 -11.77 8.85
N PRO A 30 -8.33 -11.30 7.83
CA PRO A 30 -8.44 -11.82 6.46
C PRO A 30 -8.24 -13.33 6.34
N SER A 31 -7.47 -13.93 7.26
CA SER A 31 -7.28 -15.38 7.36
C SER A 31 -8.57 -16.16 7.59
N SER A 32 -9.64 -15.51 8.07
CA SER A 32 -10.96 -16.13 8.21
C SER A 32 -11.58 -16.55 6.87
N LYS A 33 -11.12 -15.97 5.76
CA LYS A 33 -11.54 -16.28 4.37
C LYS A 33 -10.45 -16.96 3.53
N ALA A 34 -9.29 -17.22 4.11
CA ALA A 34 -8.14 -17.85 3.43
C ALA A 34 -7.50 -18.88 4.36
N PRO A 35 -8.05 -20.13 4.44
CA PRO A 35 -7.56 -21.14 5.39
C PRO A 35 -6.11 -21.58 5.09
N ASP A 36 -5.64 -21.39 3.87
CA ASP A 36 -4.29 -21.71 3.40
C ASP A 36 -3.31 -20.51 3.46
N PHE A 37 -3.70 -19.40 4.13
CA PHE A 37 -2.91 -18.16 4.15
C PHE A 37 -1.45 -18.37 4.57
N ARG A 38 -1.16 -19.31 5.49
CA ARG A 38 0.22 -19.60 5.92
C ARG A 38 1.08 -20.18 4.80
N ALA A 39 0.49 -21.04 3.96
CA ALA A 39 1.15 -21.55 2.77
C ALA A 39 1.41 -20.42 1.76
N ILE A 40 0.44 -19.52 1.55
CA ILE A 40 0.59 -18.34 0.69
C ILE A 40 1.74 -17.45 1.20
N LEU A 41 1.80 -17.14 2.50
CA LEU A 41 2.88 -16.33 3.08
C LEU A 41 4.26 -17.02 2.96
N SER A 42 4.32 -18.35 3.07
CA SER A 42 5.57 -19.08 2.82
C SER A 42 6.04 -18.95 1.37
N HIS A 43 5.09 -18.89 0.41
CA HIS A 43 5.39 -18.62 -0.99
C HIS A 43 5.93 -17.20 -1.23
N TYR A 44 5.47 -16.18 -0.49
CA TYR A 44 6.05 -14.83 -0.57
C TYR A 44 7.56 -14.89 -0.36
N ARG A 45 8.00 -15.49 0.76
CA ARG A 45 9.42 -15.63 1.09
C ARG A 45 10.19 -16.46 0.07
N ALA A 46 9.63 -17.59 -0.33
CA ALA A 46 10.28 -18.48 -1.30
C ALA A 46 10.47 -17.78 -2.67
N ARG A 47 9.42 -17.14 -3.20
CA ARG A 47 9.48 -16.38 -4.46
C ARG A 47 10.38 -15.15 -4.37
N SER A 48 10.39 -14.46 -3.22
CA SER A 48 11.29 -13.32 -3.03
C SER A 48 12.76 -13.73 -3.02
N ARG A 49 13.10 -14.87 -2.40
CA ARG A 49 14.45 -15.44 -2.49
C ARG A 49 14.80 -15.83 -3.92
N ALA A 50 13.85 -16.43 -4.66
CA ALA A 50 14.06 -16.77 -6.06
C ALA A 50 14.30 -15.51 -6.91
N ALA A 51 13.55 -14.43 -6.69
CA ALA A 51 13.78 -13.16 -7.38
C ALA A 51 15.18 -12.61 -7.15
N MET A 52 15.71 -12.66 -5.92
CA MET A 52 17.08 -12.24 -5.60
C MET A 52 18.17 -13.07 -6.32
N LEU A 53 17.85 -14.32 -6.67
CA LEU A 53 18.79 -15.20 -7.39
C LEU A 53 18.67 -15.08 -8.92
N HIS A 54 17.48 -14.70 -9.39
CA HIS A 54 17.16 -14.64 -10.82
C HIS A 54 17.47 -13.30 -11.46
N LEU A 55 17.21 -12.21 -10.74
CA LEU A 55 17.41 -10.85 -11.22
C LEU A 55 18.85 -10.38 -11.00
N SER A 56 19.27 -9.37 -11.76
CA SER A 56 20.53 -8.65 -11.50
C SER A 56 20.56 -8.12 -10.06
N PRO A 57 21.76 -8.02 -9.45
CA PRO A 57 21.89 -7.52 -8.09
C PRO A 57 21.19 -6.17 -7.91
N PRO A 58 20.30 -6.02 -6.91
CA PRO A 58 19.56 -4.80 -6.69
C PRO A 58 20.43 -3.69 -6.08
N THR A 59 20.01 -2.45 -6.29
CA THR A 59 20.53 -1.31 -5.52
C THR A 59 19.91 -1.32 -4.11
N LEU A 60 20.78 -1.24 -3.09
CA LEU A 60 20.36 -1.17 -1.69
C LEU A 60 20.48 0.27 -1.19
N LEU A 61 19.37 0.85 -0.76
CA LEU A 61 19.32 2.20 -0.24
C LEU A 61 18.89 2.20 1.23
N ARG A 62 19.48 3.09 2.03
CA ARG A 62 19.01 3.41 3.39
C ARG A 62 18.35 4.78 3.36
N TYR A 63 17.16 4.90 3.94
CA TYR A 63 16.43 6.17 4.00
C TYR A 63 16.26 6.70 5.43
N GLY A 64 16.76 5.96 6.42
CA GLY A 64 16.75 6.33 7.83
C GLY A 64 17.76 5.55 8.65
N ALA A 65 17.78 5.78 9.96
CA ALA A 65 18.76 5.25 10.89
C ALA A 65 18.48 3.78 11.28
N GLU A 66 17.21 3.39 11.35
CA GLU A 66 16.83 2.05 11.80
C GLU A 66 17.16 0.99 10.74
N ALA A 67 17.47 -0.23 11.20
CA ALA A 67 17.86 -1.33 10.32
C ALA A 67 16.77 -1.67 9.29
N ALA A 68 15.49 -1.54 9.65
CA ALA A 68 14.36 -1.77 8.79
C ALA A 68 14.14 -0.67 7.73
N GLN A 69 14.70 0.54 7.94
CA GLN A 69 14.53 1.68 7.03
C GLN A 69 15.46 1.56 5.82
N ARG A 70 15.20 0.56 5.00
CA ARG A 70 15.97 0.23 3.78
C ARG A 70 15.02 -0.01 2.60
N ILE A 71 15.56 0.12 1.41
CA ILE A 71 14.87 -0.10 0.14
C ILE A 71 15.73 -1.06 -0.69
N VAL A 72 15.09 -2.02 -1.32
CA VAL A 72 15.70 -2.90 -2.32
C VAL A 72 15.10 -2.52 -3.68
N LEU A 73 15.92 -1.94 -4.54
CA LEU A 73 15.52 -1.43 -5.86
C LEU A 73 16.07 -2.34 -6.97
N PHE A 74 15.19 -2.90 -7.77
CA PHE A 74 15.50 -3.62 -9.00
C PHE A 74 15.22 -2.73 -10.21
N GLU A 75 16.14 -2.77 -11.18
CA GLU A 75 16.08 -1.97 -12.40
C GLU A 75 16.31 -2.86 -13.63
N PRO A 76 15.66 -2.56 -14.77
CA PRO A 76 15.97 -3.23 -16.03
C PRO A 76 17.44 -3.04 -16.42
N THR A 77 18.06 -4.10 -16.93
CA THR A 77 19.49 -4.08 -17.29
C THR A 77 19.78 -3.42 -18.64
N ASP A 78 18.76 -3.27 -19.47
CA ASP A 78 18.85 -2.83 -20.87
C ASP A 78 18.43 -1.36 -21.09
N GLY A 79 18.41 -0.57 -20.04
CA GLY A 79 18.12 0.87 -20.09
C GLY A 79 17.26 1.36 -18.91
N ALA A 80 17.04 2.66 -18.88
CA ALA A 80 16.24 3.28 -17.83
C ALA A 80 14.77 2.87 -17.93
N ALA A 81 14.15 2.65 -16.78
CA ALA A 81 12.71 2.45 -16.68
C ALA A 81 11.97 3.80 -16.69
N ASP A 82 10.87 3.88 -17.46
CA ASP A 82 10.00 5.06 -17.46
C ASP A 82 9.12 5.12 -16.20
N VAL A 83 8.92 3.99 -15.53
CA VAL A 83 8.11 3.86 -14.32
C VAL A 83 8.87 3.07 -13.25
N LEU A 84 8.78 3.56 -12.02
CA LEU A 84 9.23 2.89 -10.80
C LEU A 84 8.02 2.62 -9.89
N VAL A 85 7.75 1.35 -9.62
CA VAL A 85 6.75 0.95 -8.62
C VAL A 85 7.43 0.85 -7.25
N VAL A 86 6.91 1.59 -6.26
CA VAL A 86 7.40 1.61 -4.88
C VAL A 86 6.40 0.90 -3.99
N TYR A 87 6.76 -0.27 -3.51
CA TYR A 87 5.83 -1.17 -2.83
C TYR A 87 6.04 -1.22 -1.31
N PHE A 88 4.93 -1.05 -0.59
CA PHE A 88 4.83 -1.24 0.87
C PHE A 88 4.13 -2.57 1.18
N HIS A 89 4.79 -3.41 1.98
CA HIS A 89 4.24 -4.71 2.36
C HIS A 89 3.08 -4.62 3.35
N GLY A 90 2.29 -5.69 3.44
CA GLY A 90 1.21 -5.86 4.41
C GLY A 90 1.69 -6.36 5.78
N GLY A 91 0.79 -7.02 6.53
CA GLY A 91 1.09 -7.62 7.83
C GLY A 91 0.70 -6.75 9.02
N TYR A 92 -0.37 -5.98 8.91
CA TYR A 92 -0.90 -5.11 9.98
C TYR A 92 0.15 -4.23 10.68
N TRP A 93 1.20 -3.82 9.95
CA TRP A 93 2.34 -3.04 10.46
C TRP A 93 3.13 -3.75 11.58
N GLN A 94 2.91 -5.04 11.81
CA GLN A 94 3.47 -5.88 12.88
C GLN A 94 4.22 -7.09 12.36
N GLU A 95 3.92 -7.52 11.13
CA GLU A 95 4.43 -8.75 10.53
C GLU A 95 4.93 -8.50 9.11
N LEU A 96 5.57 -9.52 8.54
CA LEU A 96 6.22 -9.48 7.25
C LEU A 96 7.39 -8.49 7.20
N SER A 97 8.00 -8.41 6.04
CA SER A 97 9.14 -7.53 5.80
C SER A 97 9.29 -7.24 4.31
N LEU A 98 10.18 -6.34 3.95
CA LEU A 98 10.54 -6.12 2.56
C LEU A 98 11.10 -7.40 1.92
N ASP A 99 11.79 -8.27 2.69
CA ASP A 99 12.38 -9.50 2.20
C ASP A 99 11.33 -10.55 1.77
N ASP A 100 10.09 -10.41 2.25
CA ASP A 100 8.93 -11.20 1.83
C ASP A 100 8.22 -10.59 0.60
N SER A 101 8.69 -9.45 0.09
CA SER A 101 7.99 -8.60 -0.88
C SER A 101 8.79 -8.31 -2.15
N LEU A 102 9.85 -9.08 -2.42
CA LEU A 102 10.72 -8.87 -3.58
C LEU A 102 10.21 -9.58 -4.84
N PHE A 103 9.32 -10.56 -4.69
CA PHE A 103 8.87 -11.41 -5.79
C PHE A 103 8.17 -10.68 -6.95
N PRO A 104 7.40 -9.57 -6.76
CA PRO A 104 6.80 -8.87 -7.88
C PRO A 104 7.83 -8.23 -8.82
N ALA A 105 9.08 -8.06 -8.35
CA ALA A 105 10.15 -7.49 -9.17
C ALA A 105 10.36 -8.28 -10.47
N VAL A 106 10.22 -9.60 -10.47
CA VAL A 106 10.41 -10.44 -11.66
C VAL A 106 9.46 -9.99 -12.78
N ASP A 107 8.16 -9.96 -12.48
CA ASP A 107 7.14 -9.59 -13.45
C ASP A 107 7.27 -8.13 -13.91
N PHE A 108 7.69 -7.21 -13.03
CA PHE A 108 7.90 -5.81 -13.40
C PHE A 108 9.13 -5.61 -14.28
N ILE A 109 10.26 -6.24 -13.94
CA ILE A 109 11.50 -6.13 -14.72
C ILE A 109 11.32 -6.69 -16.13
N ASP A 110 10.61 -7.81 -16.31
CA ASP A 110 10.27 -8.38 -17.62
C ASP A 110 9.45 -7.40 -18.49
N ARG A 111 8.80 -6.43 -17.86
CA ARG A 111 8.01 -5.38 -18.51
C ARG A 111 8.72 -4.02 -18.57
N ARG A 112 10.00 -3.97 -18.24
CA ARG A 112 10.82 -2.75 -18.21
C ARG A 112 10.32 -1.70 -17.21
N VAL A 113 9.68 -2.13 -16.15
CA VAL A 113 9.26 -1.31 -15.01
C VAL A 113 10.21 -1.57 -13.84
N ALA A 114 10.81 -0.53 -13.27
CA ALA A 114 11.60 -0.66 -12.06
C ALA A 114 10.71 -0.96 -10.84
N TYR A 115 11.23 -1.71 -9.89
CA TYR A 115 10.49 -2.10 -8.69
C TYR A 115 11.33 -1.88 -7.43
N ALA A 116 10.76 -1.21 -6.45
CA ALA A 116 11.37 -0.97 -5.14
C ALA A 116 10.50 -1.52 -4.01
N ALA A 117 11.00 -2.48 -3.25
CA ALA A 117 10.38 -2.89 -2.00
C ALA A 117 10.90 -2.01 -0.85
N VAL A 118 9.98 -1.52 -0.02
CA VAL A 118 10.28 -0.64 1.12
C VAL A 118 10.10 -1.40 2.43
N GLY A 119 11.15 -1.44 3.25
CA GLY A 119 11.07 -1.85 4.64
C GLY A 119 10.75 -0.68 5.55
N TYR A 120 10.10 -0.94 6.65
CA TYR A 120 9.78 0.03 7.70
C TYR A 120 9.81 -0.65 9.07
N THR A 121 10.03 0.13 10.13
CA THR A 121 10.04 -0.40 11.51
C THR A 121 8.64 -0.81 11.90
N LEU A 122 8.49 -2.05 12.37
CA LEU A 122 7.18 -2.59 12.75
C LEU A 122 6.77 -2.14 14.16
N ALA A 123 5.45 -2.13 14.41
CA ALA A 123 4.92 -2.04 15.75
C ALA A 123 5.29 -3.31 16.56
N PRO A 124 5.51 -3.23 17.89
CA PRO A 124 5.39 -2.03 18.71
C PRO A 124 6.64 -1.15 18.75
N HIS A 125 7.70 -1.47 17.97
CA HIS A 125 8.99 -0.73 17.96
C HIS A 125 8.87 0.67 17.31
N ALA A 126 7.81 0.91 16.54
CA ALA A 126 7.42 2.21 16.05
C ALA A 126 5.90 2.38 16.16
N THR A 127 5.45 3.59 16.47
CA THR A 127 4.03 3.94 16.40
C THR A 127 3.56 3.99 14.95
N LEU A 128 2.27 3.79 14.70
CA LEU A 128 1.75 3.85 13.32
C LEU A 128 2.00 5.22 12.67
N ARG A 129 2.00 6.31 13.45
CA ARG A 129 2.35 7.66 12.97
C ARG A 129 3.80 7.71 12.47
N GLN A 130 4.74 7.14 13.23
CA GLN A 130 6.14 7.04 12.81
C GLN A 130 6.30 6.16 11.56
N ILE A 131 5.53 5.07 11.45
CA ILE A 131 5.55 4.19 10.27
C ILE A 131 5.07 4.96 9.02
N VAL A 132 4.02 5.76 9.12
CA VAL A 132 3.55 6.65 8.04
C VAL A 132 4.63 7.66 7.65
N ASP A 133 5.33 8.24 8.61
CA ASP A 133 6.45 9.17 8.33
C ASP A 133 7.63 8.45 7.67
N GLN A 134 7.94 7.21 8.07
CA GLN A 134 8.94 6.38 7.42
C GLN A 134 8.56 6.09 5.97
N ALA A 135 7.30 5.74 5.69
CA ALA A 135 6.82 5.55 4.33
C ALA A 135 7.01 6.83 3.47
N ALA A 136 6.66 7.99 4.01
CA ALA A 136 6.86 9.26 3.31
C ALA A 136 8.34 9.57 3.03
N ASN A 137 9.20 9.31 4.02
CA ASN A 137 10.65 9.51 3.89
C ASN A 137 11.28 8.59 2.85
N SER A 138 10.80 7.33 2.74
CA SER A 138 11.28 6.37 1.75
C SER A 138 11.02 6.82 0.32
N VAL A 139 9.79 7.29 0.02
CA VAL A 139 9.44 7.79 -1.32
C VAL A 139 10.22 9.05 -1.66
N SER A 140 10.37 9.97 -0.67
CA SER A 140 11.19 11.18 -0.85
C SER A 140 12.67 10.85 -1.09
N ALA A 141 13.20 9.81 -0.46
CA ALA A 141 14.56 9.35 -0.69
C ALA A 141 14.73 8.74 -2.09
N LEU A 142 13.76 7.93 -2.54
CA LEU A 142 13.75 7.39 -3.90
C LEU A 142 13.66 8.49 -4.96
N ARG A 143 12.80 9.49 -4.79
CA ARG A 143 12.70 10.62 -5.72
C ARG A 143 14.05 11.34 -5.83
N ARG A 144 14.70 11.67 -4.72
CA ARG A 144 16.05 12.28 -4.75
C ARG A 144 17.09 11.39 -5.42
N PHE A 145 16.99 10.07 -5.24
CA PHE A 145 17.90 9.11 -5.88
C PHE A 145 17.69 9.08 -7.39
N THR A 146 16.43 9.05 -7.86
CA THR A 146 16.07 8.99 -9.28
C THR A 146 16.23 10.32 -10.00
N ASP A 147 16.16 11.46 -9.31
CA ASP A 147 16.41 12.79 -9.87
C ASP A 147 17.91 13.10 -10.02
N ALA A 148 18.78 12.21 -9.53
CA ALA A 148 20.23 12.37 -9.71
C ALA A 148 20.62 12.24 -11.20
N PRO A 149 21.68 12.95 -11.69
CA PRO A 149 22.02 13.06 -13.11
C PRO A 149 22.30 11.73 -13.84
N ARG A 150 22.35 10.63 -13.12
CA ARG A 150 22.69 9.30 -13.67
C ARG A 150 21.47 8.50 -14.15
N MET A 151 20.26 8.96 -13.90
CA MET A 151 19.02 8.27 -14.30
C MET A 151 18.04 9.29 -14.90
N PRO A 152 17.38 8.98 -16.05
CA PRO A 152 16.16 9.69 -16.40
C PRO A 152 15.19 9.53 -15.25
N ALA A 153 14.59 10.61 -14.75
CA ALA A 153 13.65 10.56 -13.62
C ALA A 153 12.38 9.77 -14.02
N PRO A 154 12.17 8.55 -13.51
CA PRO A 154 10.96 7.79 -13.81
C PRO A 154 9.74 8.40 -13.13
N ARG A 155 8.55 8.09 -13.65
CA ARG A 155 7.31 8.28 -12.90
C ARG A 155 7.30 7.31 -11.71
N ILE A 156 7.02 7.80 -10.53
CA ILE A 156 6.92 6.96 -9.33
C ILE A 156 5.46 6.61 -9.07
N VAL A 157 5.14 5.32 -9.04
CA VAL A 157 3.83 4.79 -8.65
C VAL A 157 3.97 4.09 -7.31
N ILE A 158 3.40 4.67 -6.26
CA ILE A 158 3.38 4.01 -4.96
C ILE A 158 2.35 2.88 -4.97
N ALA A 159 2.68 1.76 -4.36
CA ALA A 159 1.83 0.58 -4.30
C ALA A 159 1.86 -0.05 -2.91
N GLY A 160 0.82 -0.76 -2.55
CA GLY A 160 0.83 -1.53 -1.31
C GLY A 160 -0.34 -2.49 -1.21
N SER A 161 -0.21 -3.49 -0.35
CA SER A 161 -1.27 -4.44 -0.03
C SER A 161 -1.61 -4.38 1.46
N SER A 162 -2.90 -4.45 1.81
CA SER A 162 -3.37 -4.49 3.21
C SER A 162 -2.87 -3.26 4.00
N ALA A 163 -2.08 -3.45 5.05
CA ALA A 163 -1.41 -2.39 5.79
C ALA A 163 -0.52 -1.51 4.90
N GLY A 164 0.13 -2.08 3.87
CA GLY A 164 0.91 -1.31 2.91
C GLY A 164 0.04 -0.42 2.02
N ALA A 165 -1.17 -0.87 1.64
CA ALA A 165 -2.13 -0.03 0.93
C ALA A 165 -2.65 1.12 1.82
N HIS A 166 -2.79 0.89 3.13
CA HIS A 166 -3.05 1.97 4.08
C HIS A 166 -1.92 3.00 4.07
N LEU A 167 -0.64 2.56 4.15
CA LEU A 167 0.49 3.49 4.10
C LEU A 167 0.48 4.32 2.82
N ALA A 168 0.32 3.68 1.65
CA ALA A 168 0.21 4.38 0.38
C ALA A 168 -0.98 5.35 0.35
N ALA A 169 -2.15 4.97 0.90
CA ALA A 169 -3.32 5.84 0.99
C ALA A 169 -3.09 7.02 1.96
N MET A 170 -2.36 6.84 3.06
CA MET A 170 -1.97 7.92 3.95
C MET A 170 -1.11 8.97 3.23
N LEU A 171 -0.20 8.54 2.36
CA LEU A 171 0.64 9.47 1.57
C LEU A 171 -0.19 10.40 0.68
N LEU A 172 -1.37 9.97 0.21
CA LEU A 172 -2.30 10.81 -0.56
C LEU A 172 -2.89 11.97 0.29
N THR A 173 -2.81 11.87 1.61
CA THR A 173 -3.42 12.81 2.56
C THR A 173 -2.41 13.73 3.26
N LEU A 174 -1.11 13.53 3.04
CA LEU A 174 -0.07 14.31 3.68
C LEU A 174 0.05 15.70 3.07
N ASP A 175 0.39 16.69 3.89
CA ASP A 175 0.76 18.02 3.43
C ASP A 175 2.22 18.02 2.93
N TRP A 176 2.39 17.79 1.64
CA TRP A 176 3.70 17.75 1.00
C TRP A 176 4.32 19.14 0.90
N GLY A 177 3.51 20.23 0.89
CA GLY A 177 3.99 21.60 0.92
C GLY A 177 4.77 21.93 2.20
N ALA A 178 4.43 21.29 3.30
CA ALA A 178 5.15 21.42 4.57
C ALA A 178 6.37 20.49 4.68
N ARG A 179 6.61 19.60 3.71
CA ARG A 179 7.76 18.69 3.65
C ARG A 179 8.83 19.25 2.71
N ALA A 180 10.06 18.78 2.85
CA ALA A 180 11.20 19.26 2.07
C ALA A 180 11.03 19.14 0.54
N SER A 181 10.17 18.24 0.06
CA SER A 181 9.89 18.08 -1.37
C SER A 181 8.99 19.14 -1.95
N GLY A 182 8.16 19.84 -1.13
CA GLY A 182 7.19 20.84 -1.57
C GLY A 182 6.01 20.28 -2.39
N THR A 183 6.18 19.14 -3.02
CA THR A 183 5.19 18.45 -3.84
C THR A 183 5.21 16.95 -3.53
N PRO A 184 4.13 16.20 -3.85
CA PRO A 184 4.13 14.74 -3.74
C PRO A 184 5.26 14.15 -4.58
N PRO A 185 6.14 13.31 -4.01
CA PRO A 185 7.25 12.70 -4.73
C PRO A 185 6.83 11.45 -5.53
N PHE A 186 5.57 11.35 -5.93
CA PHE A 186 4.99 10.23 -6.69
C PHE A 186 3.90 10.73 -7.65
N ASP A 187 3.63 9.93 -8.68
CA ASP A 187 2.81 10.27 -9.84
C ASP A 187 1.55 9.40 -9.98
N GLY A 188 1.36 8.41 -9.09
CA GLY A 188 0.21 7.53 -9.07
C GLY A 188 0.21 6.60 -7.85
N ALA A 189 -0.92 5.91 -7.61
CA ALA A 189 -1.03 4.95 -6.51
C ALA A 189 -1.82 3.69 -6.90
N ILE A 190 -1.36 2.52 -6.43
CA ILE A 190 -2.02 1.21 -6.54
C ILE A 190 -2.29 0.69 -5.12
N LEU A 191 -3.56 0.56 -4.77
CA LEU A 191 -4.01 0.17 -3.43
C LEU A 191 -4.71 -1.19 -3.51
N LEU A 192 -4.10 -2.22 -2.92
CA LEU A 192 -4.61 -3.59 -2.96
C LEU A 192 -5.13 -4.01 -1.58
N SER A 193 -6.41 -4.38 -1.49
CA SER A 193 -7.00 -4.97 -0.27
C SER A 193 -6.72 -4.18 1.00
N GLY A 194 -6.77 -2.85 0.92
CA GLY A 194 -6.32 -1.97 2.00
C GLY A 194 -7.33 -1.82 3.13
N ILE A 195 -6.84 -1.31 4.25
CA ILE A 195 -7.64 -0.87 5.39
C ILE A 195 -7.56 0.66 5.49
N TYR A 196 -8.69 1.35 5.48
CA TYR A 196 -8.75 2.81 5.32
C TYR A 196 -9.51 3.54 6.43
N ASP A 197 -10.22 2.77 7.27
CA ASP A 197 -10.83 3.19 8.54
C ASP A 197 -10.28 2.29 9.64
N LEU A 198 -9.45 2.83 10.52
CA LEU A 198 -8.78 2.05 11.58
C LEU A 198 -9.58 1.98 12.88
N ARG A 199 -10.65 2.75 13.02
CA ARG A 199 -11.44 2.80 14.24
C ARG A 199 -12.00 1.44 14.68
N PRO A 200 -12.39 0.54 13.74
CA PRO A 200 -12.83 -0.80 14.11
C PRO A 200 -11.76 -1.67 14.76
N LEU A 201 -10.47 -1.34 14.58
CA LEU A 201 -9.37 -2.11 15.18
C LEU A 201 -9.24 -1.85 16.69
N VAL A 202 -9.70 -0.71 17.17
CA VAL A 202 -9.65 -0.38 18.60
C VAL A 202 -10.47 -1.42 19.37
N GLY A 203 -9.83 -2.08 20.34
CA GLY A 203 -10.44 -3.17 21.12
C GLY A 203 -10.35 -4.56 20.47
N THR A 204 -9.64 -4.73 19.35
CA THR A 204 -9.31 -6.03 18.77
C THR A 204 -7.86 -6.42 19.10
N TYR A 205 -7.52 -7.72 18.95
CA TYR A 205 -6.15 -8.22 19.15
C TYR A 205 -5.12 -7.51 18.24
N ILE A 206 -5.56 -7.02 17.09
CA ILE A 206 -4.68 -6.30 16.14
C ILE A 206 -4.13 -5.03 16.79
N ASN A 207 -4.91 -4.40 17.67
CA ASN A 207 -4.53 -3.17 18.35
C ASN A 207 -3.56 -3.38 19.52
N GLU A 208 -3.30 -4.60 19.95
CA GLU A 208 -2.42 -4.87 21.09
C GLU A 208 -0.99 -4.32 20.85
N ALA A 209 -0.45 -4.46 19.65
CA ALA A 209 0.86 -3.91 19.32
C ALA A 209 0.80 -2.44 18.85
N LEU A 210 -0.32 -2.00 18.25
CA LEU A 210 -0.48 -0.65 17.71
C LEU A 210 -0.80 0.39 18.78
N GLN A 211 -1.49 -0.01 19.85
CA GLN A 211 -1.91 0.84 20.97
C GLN A 211 -2.64 2.12 20.53
N LEU A 212 -3.46 2.02 19.47
CA LEU A 212 -4.27 3.14 18.98
C LEU A 212 -5.42 3.42 19.95
N ASP A 213 -5.61 4.67 20.30
CA ASP A 213 -6.87 5.17 20.85
C ASP A 213 -7.85 5.54 19.72
N GLU A 214 -9.08 5.93 20.07
CA GLU A 214 -10.10 6.29 19.07
C GLU A 214 -9.68 7.51 18.23
N ARG A 215 -8.93 8.45 18.81
CA ARG A 215 -8.44 9.64 18.13
C ARG A 215 -7.33 9.30 17.15
N ASP A 216 -6.34 8.52 17.59
CA ASP A 216 -5.27 8.07 16.71
C ASP A 216 -5.82 7.22 15.56
N ALA A 217 -6.76 6.31 15.85
CA ALA A 217 -7.42 5.50 14.84
C ALA A 217 -8.18 6.37 13.82
N PHE A 218 -8.84 7.46 14.25
CA PHE A 218 -9.49 8.40 13.34
C PHE A 218 -8.46 9.21 12.54
N ASP A 219 -7.47 9.79 13.21
CA ASP A 219 -6.45 10.65 12.61
C ASP A 219 -5.58 9.90 11.59
N LEU A 220 -5.37 8.59 11.78
CA LEU A 220 -4.61 7.72 10.90
C LEU A 220 -5.49 6.94 9.91
N SER A 221 -6.76 7.28 9.78
CA SER A 221 -7.67 6.70 8.79
C SER A 221 -7.70 7.55 7.52
N PRO A 222 -7.07 7.12 6.41
CA PRO A 222 -7.07 7.90 5.16
C PRO A 222 -8.48 8.16 4.64
N GLN A 223 -9.46 7.35 5.00
CA GLN A 223 -10.88 7.54 4.64
C GLN A 223 -11.43 8.91 5.08
N TYR A 224 -10.92 9.52 6.14
CA TYR A 224 -11.47 10.75 6.73
C TYR A 224 -10.55 11.98 6.56
N ARG A 225 -9.33 11.78 6.10
CA ARG A 225 -8.36 12.87 5.95
C ARG A 225 -8.53 13.57 4.61
N PRO A 226 -8.33 14.90 4.51
CA PRO A 226 -8.35 15.59 3.22
C PRO A 226 -7.36 14.94 2.24
N LEU A 227 -7.78 14.72 0.99
CA LEU A 227 -6.87 14.35 -0.09
C LEU A 227 -6.03 15.59 -0.44
N ARG A 228 -4.72 15.43 -0.47
CA ARG A 228 -3.74 16.51 -0.68
C ARG A 228 -2.91 16.34 -1.95
N THR A 229 -3.27 15.38 -2.79
CA THR A 229 -2.62 15.10 -4.07
C THR A 229 -3.64 15.07 -5.19
N GLN A 230 -3.17 15.21 -6.44
CA GLN A 230 -4.00 15.11 -7.65
C GLN A 230 -3.55 13.94 -8.54
N VAL A 231 -2.91 12.94 -7.95
CA VAL A 231 -2.41 11.78 -8.70
C VAL A 231 -3.52 10.74 -8.93
N PRO A 232 -3.51 10.01 -10.05
CA PRO A 232 -4.45 8.94 -10.32
C PRO A 232 -4.25 7.75 -9.38
N VAL A 233 -5.35 7.15 -8.92
CA VAL A 233 -5.35 6.05 -7.95
C VAL A 233 -6.15 4.87 -8.49
N THR A 234 -5.58 3.66 -8.44
CA THR A 234 -6.27 2.39 -8.68
C THR A 234 -6.49 1.68 -7.36
N VAL A 235 -7.72 1.18 -7.12
CA VAL A 235 -8.08 0.44 -5.90
C VAL A 235 -8.66 -0.91 -6.28
N CYS A 236 -8.01 -2.01 -5.86
CA CYS A 236 -8.49 -3.36 -6.12
C CYS A 236 -8.52 -4.19 -4.83
N TRP A 237 -9.37 -5.21 -4.82
CA TRP A 237 -9.50 -6.17 -3.72
C TRP A 237 -9.86 -7.55 -4.27
N GLY A 238 -9.60 -8.60 -3.50
CA GLY A 238 -9.94 -9.97 -3.89
C GLY A 238 -11.43 -10.27 -3.76
N GLU A 239 -11.94 -11.16 -4.61
CA GLU A 239 -13.32 -11.67 -4.54
C GLU A 239 -13.59 -12.35 -3.19
N HIS A 240 -12.61 -13.11 -2.69
CA HIS A 240 -12.72 -13.92 -1.48
C HIS A 240 -12.14 -13.20 -0.24
N GLU A 241 -12.60 -11.96 0.00
CA GLU A 241 -12.25 -11.20 1.18
C GLU A 241 -13.43 -11.08 2.15
N THR A 242 -13.14 -10.64 3.38
CA THR A 242 -14.19 -10.33 4.35
C THR A 242 -15.03 -9.14 3.87
N ASP A 243 -16.26 -9.04 4.34
CA ASP A 243 -17.16 -7.97 3.90
C ASP A 243 -16.65 -6.58 4.30
N GLU A 244 -15.96 -6.48 5.43
CA GLU A 244 -15.39 -5.22 5.90
C GLU A 244 -14.23 -4.72 5.02
N PHE A 245 -13.30 -5.57 4.57
CA PHE A 245 -12.26 -5.17 3.62
C PHE A 245 -12.84 -4.74 2.27
N ARG A 246 -13.84 -5.49 1.77
CA ARG A 246 -14.55 -5.14 0.54
C ARG A 246 -15.32 -3.81 0.70
N ARG A 247 -15.98 -3.60 1.84
CA ARG A 247 -16.71 -2.36 2.16
C ARG A 247 -15.77 -1.16 2.25
N GLN A 248 -14.64 -1.29 2.94
CA GLN A 248 -13.67 -0.21 3.08
C GLN A 248 -13.07 0.18 1.72
N SER A 249 -12.75 -0.80 0.88
CA SER A 249 -12.26 -0.56 -0.47
C SER A 249 -13.29 0.20 -1.32
N ARG A 250 -14.58 -0.22 -1.30
CA ARG A 250 -15.66 0.47 -2.00
C ARG A 250 -15.89 1.90 -1.49
N ASN A 251 -15.79 2.11 -0.19
CA ASN A 251 -15.93 3.45 0.40
C ASN A 251 -14.81 4.40 -0.07
N LEU A 252 -13.57 3.92 -0.10
CA LEU A 252 -12.44 4.70 -0.62
C LEU A 252 -12.61 4.99 -2.12
N VAL A 253 -13.04 4.01 -2.92
CA VAL A 253 -13.37 4.18 -4.34
C VAL A 253 -14.38 5.31 -4.54
N GLY A 254 -15.49 5.28 -3.81
CA GLY A 254 -16.51 6.34 -3.90
C GLY A 254 -15.96 7.73 -3.54
N ARG A 255 -15.05 7.79 -2.59
CA ARG A 255 -14.39 9.04 -2.20
C ARG A 255 -13.42 9.55 -3.27
N LEU A 256 -12.55 8.68 -3.79
CA LEU A 256 -11.59 9.02 -4.85
C LEU A 256 -12.30 9.44 -6.13
N ALA A 257 -13.41 8.77 -6.49
CA ALA A 257 -14.24 9.14 -7.63
C ALA A 257 -14.82 10.55 -7.50
N ARG A 258 -15.37 10.90 -6.33
CA ARG A 258 -15.85 12.26 -6.06
C ARG A 258 -14.75 13.32 -6.09
N GLY A 259 -13.52 12.92 -5.75
CA GLY A 259 -12.33 13.78 -5.83
C GLY A 259 -11.68 13.86 -7.21
N GLY A 260 -12.18 13.12 -8.20
CA GLY A 260 -11.59 13.07 -9.55
C GLY A 260 -10.25 12.33 -9.63
N LEU A 261 -9.91 11.54 -8.61
CA LEU A 261 -8.60 10.85 -8.52
C LEU A 261 -8.69 9.37 -8.90
N LEU A 262 -9.89 8.80 -9.02
CA LEU A 262 -10.04 7.39 -9.34
C LEU A 262 -9.68 7.11 -10.79
N CYS A 263 -8.61 6.33 -11.01
CA CYS A 263 -8.17 5.85 -12.32
C CYS A 263 -8.92 4.56 -12.70
N SER A 264 -8.89 3.58 -11.79
CA SER A 264 -9.55 2.28 -11.98
C SER A 264 -9.89 1.67 -10.63
N SER A 265 -10.87 0.77 -10.61
CA SER A 265 -11.17 0.00 -9.38
C SER A 265 -11.88 -1.30 -9.71
N GLY A 266 -11.85 -2.23 -8.76
CA GLY A 266 -12.71 -3.40 -8.80
C GLY A 266 -12.20 -4.61 -8.06
N GLU A 267 -13.10 -5.56 -7.98
CA GLU A 267 -12.86 -6.89 -7.44
C GLU A 267 -12.04 -7.71 -8.44
N ILE A 268 -11.09 -8.48 -7.94
CA ILE A 268 -10.25 -9.38 -8.73
C ILE A 268 -10.76 -10.82 -8.54
N PRO A 269 -11.32 -11.41 -9.60
CA PRO A 269 -11.93 -12.73 -9.52
C PRO A 269 -10.95 -13.82 -9.08
N GLY A 270 -11.41 -14.74 -8.24
CA GLY A 270 -10.67 -15.91 -7.77
C GLY A 270 -9.55 -15.58 -6.77
N ARG A 271 -9.39 -14.32 -6.36
CA ARG A 271 -8.35 -13.90 -5.42
C ARG A 271 -8.90 -13.66 -4.03
N ASN A 272 -8.09 -14.03 -3.02
CA ASN A 272 -8.30 -13.67 -1.62
C ASN A 272 -7.34 -12.55 -1.21
N HIS A 273 -7.40 -12.15 0.03
CA HIS A 273 -6.60 -11.07 0.61
C HIS A 273 -5.07 -11.26 0.47
N PHE A 274 -4.61 -12.49 0.49
CA PHE A 274 -3.18 -12.80 0.48
C PHE A 274 -2.66 -13.09 -0.93
N ASP A 275 -3.37 -13.86 -1.74
CA ASP A 275 -2.89 -14.28 -3.05
C ASP A 275 -3.08 -13.23 -4.16
N LEU A 276 -3.88 -12.18 -3.92
CA LEU A 276 -4.05 -11.06 -4.85
C LEU A 276 -2.71 -10.43 -5.27
N VAL A 277 -1.77 -10.33 -4.34
CA VAL A 277 -0.48 -9.68 -4.61
C VAL A 277 0.40 -10.48 -5.59
N PHE A 278 0.12 -11.77 -5.83
CA PHE A 278 0.79 -12.53 -6.87
C PHE A 278 0.49 -12.05 -8.29
N ASP A 279 -0.61 -11.30 -8.47
CA ASP A 279 -0.95 -10.71 -9.75
C ASP A 279 -0.28 -9.33 -9.96
N LEU A 280 0.40 -8.79 -8.94
CA LEU A 280 1.03 -7.47 -9.03
C LEU A 280 2.27 -7.53 -9.93
N GLY A 281 2.16 -6.92 -11.11
CA GLY A 281 3.16 -6.97 -12.17
C GLY A 281 2.92 -8.10 -13.20
N ALA A 282 2.22 -9.17 -12.82
CA ALA A 282 1.98 -10.31 -13.70
C ALA A 282 1.06 -9.95 -14.88
N ALA A 283 1.59 -10.10 -16.10
CA ALA A 283 0.92 -9.74 -17.33
C ALA A 283 -0.35 -10.57 -17.60
N GLY A 284 -1.38 -9.96 -18.20
CA GLY A 284 -2.61 -10.61 -18.63
C GLY A 284 -3.62 -10.92 -17.53
N THR A 285 -3.31 -10.64 -16.28
CA THR A 285 -4.23 -10.83 -15.14
C THR A 285 -5.35 -9.80 -15.11
N SER A 286 -6.38 -10.02 -14.29
CA SER A 286 -7.42 -9.03 -14.07
C SER A 286 -6.88 -7.78 -13.37
N LEU A 287 -5.90 -7.93 -12.49
CA LEU A 287 -5.22 -6.82 -11.85
C LEU A 287 -4.38 -6.02 -12.84
N ASP A 288 -3.63 -6.70 -13.73
CA ASP A 288 -2.82 -6.05 -14.77
C ASP A 288 -3.64 -5.06 -15.61
N ARG A 289 -4.80 -5.49 -16.10
CA ARG A 289 -5.70 -4.63 -16.88
C ARG A 289 -6.14 -3.35 -16.14
N ARG A 290 -6.18 -3.39 -14.80
CA ARG A 290 -6.59 -2.25 -13.99
C ARG A 290 -5.45 -1.30 -13.67
N ILE A 291 -4.23 -1.82 -13.55
CA ILE A 291 -3.05 -1.00 -13.20
C ILE A 291 -2.30 -0.51 -14.46
N ALA A 292 -2.54 -1.10 -15.63
CA ALA A 292 -1.87 -0.76 -16.89
C ALA A 292 -1.84 0.75 -17.21
N PRO A 293 -2.92 1.54 -16.99
CA PRO A 293 -2.86 2.98 -17.23
C PRO A 293 -1.84 3.72 -16.35
N LEU A 294 -1.59 3.23 -15.13
CA LEU A 294 -0.57 3.81 -14.24
C LEU A 294 0.85 3.44 -14.66
N LEU A 295 1.02 2.31 -15.33
CA LEU A 295 2.31 1.80 -15.78
C LEU A 295 2.72 2.29 -17.18
N GLY A 296 1.87 3.10 -17.84
CA GLY A 296 2.16 3.61 -19.20
C GLY A 296 1.95 2.56 -20.29
N HIS A 297 1.35 1.43 -19.97
CA HIS A 297 0.98 0.40 -20.93
C HIS A 297 -0.43 0.66 -21.46
N ASP A 298 -0.60 1.75 -22.23
CA ASP A 298 -1.85 1.93 -22.98
C ASP A 298 -2.00 0.75 -23.98
N ARG A 299 -3.23 0.22 -24.03
CA ARG A 299 -3.58 -0.86 -24.97
C ARG A 299 -3.20 -0.44 -26.41
N ARG A 300 -2.21 -1.09 -26.96
CA ARG A 300 -2.07 -1.17 -28.41
C ARG A 300 -3.07 -2.20 -28.94
#